data_3d59a71be5fce88bd26ae03ec98f1ed0
#
_entry.id   3d59a71be5fce88bd26ae03ec98f1ed0
#
_cell.length_a   1.000
_cell.length_b   1.000
_cell.length_c   1.000
_cell.angle_alpha   90.00
_cell.angle_beta   90.00
_cell.angle_gamma   90.00
#
_symmetry.space_group_name_H-M   'P 1'
#
loop_
_entity.id
_entity.type
_entity.pdbx_description
1 polymer ?
#
loop_
_entity_poly.entity_id
_entity_poly.type
_entity_poly.pdbx_seq_one_letter_code
_entity_poly.pdbx_strand_id
1 'polypeptide(L)'
;MTAAVSPARLVLARARTHRPLLAAALLTVLLTTAILATLTAYSTTIGDASLRHALAHPGDPADTTLTLKAEVPADRRAAADTAVREGARAAFDGLPVTLRTLTRSGPYALPGALRPPDRRARGDEPDLTHLAALDPTQIRVTAGRLPARTAGPEIEAALPERAARALGLAPGDRLTLTDRLDGPPAHLRVTGVYRPADPAAPYWRLDELGGRGIVELHFTTYGPLLADPAVFTGDRISTGPSGWLATADFSTVTTDRTDALREAARRGAAALPKADALGGTATATTELPAVLDRVERSLLVSRSTLLIITLQLTLLAGCALLLVARLLSTERAGETRLLLARGASRAQVARLAALEALLLAVPAAACAPLLAGPLTRLLAGQGALARIGLRLDASVASVAGQGTVWLVSAGVALGCALAVTVPALTSSFTAGRAGPLPGAV
;
A
#
# COMPACT_ATOMS: atom_id res chain seq x y z
N MET A 1 -42.39 55.90 -2.98
CA MET A 1 -42.13 54.47 -2.72
C MET A 1 -41.36 53.88 -3.90
N THR A 2 -40.04 53.94 -3.86
CA THR A 2 -39.18 53.35 -4.90
C THR A 2 -38.94 51.91 -4.51
N ALA A 3 -39.53 50.97 -5.26
CA ALA A 3 -39.33 49.55 -5.09
C ALA A 3 -37.81 49.24 -5.25
N ALA A 4 -37.14 48.85 -4.19
CA ALA A 4 -35.79 48.40 -4.20
C ALA A 4 -35.68 47.14 -5.09
N VAL A 5 -35.25 47.32 -6.31
CA VAL A 5 -34.97 46.24 -7.25
C VAL A 5 -33.92 45.34 -6.56
N SER A 6 -34.29 44.09 -6.28
CA SER A 6 -33.37 43.17 -5.61
C SER A 6 -32.08 43.03 -6.45
N PRO A 7 -30.89 43.08 -5.82
CA PRO A 7 -29.60 43.02 -6.52
C PRO A 7 -29.48 41.78 -7.42
N ALA A 8 -30.12 40.68 -7.07
CA ALA A 8 -30.17 39.47 -7.87
C ALA A 8 -30.91 39.63 -9.22
N ARG A 9 -32.03 40.40 -9.26
CA ARG A 9 -32.73 40.66 -10.51
C ARG A 9 -31.95 41.58 -11.46
N LEU A 10 -31.18 42.53 -10.92
CA LEU A 10 -30.27 43.39 -11.69
C LEU A 10 -29.11 42.57 -12.30
N VAL A 11 -28.52 41.65 -11.52
CA VAL A 11 -27.46 40.76 -12.01
C VAL A 11 -27.98 39.80 -13.08
N LEU A 12 -29.16 39.24 -12.95
CA LEU A 12 -29.78 38.35 -13.94
C LEU A 12 -30.15 39.11 -15.24
N ALA A 13 -30.67 40.34 -15.17
CA ALA A 13 -30.97 41.17 -16.31
C ALA A 13 -29.68 41.54 -17.06
N ARG A 14 -28.60 41.89 -16.35
CA ARG A 14 -27.29 42.23 -16.88
C ARG A 14 -26.59 41.00 -17.50
N ALA A 15 -26.75 39.79 -16.91
CA ALA A 15 -26.26 38.53 -17.44
C ALA A 15 -26.92 38.19 -18.81
N ARG A 16 -28.14 38.67 -19.08
CA ARG A 16 -28.82 38.44 -20.35
C ARG A 16 -28.20 39.24 -21.51
N THR A 17 -27.60 40.40 -21.25
CA THR A 17 -27.03 41.28 -22.28
C THR A 17 -25.67 40.81 -22.77
N HIS A 18 -24.86 40.16 -21.87
CA HIS A 18 -23.49 39.70 -22.16
C HIS A 18 -23.35 38.16 -22.06
N ARG A 19 -24.40 37.42 -22.46
CA ARG A 19 -24.45 35.96 -22.41
C ARG A 19 -23.21 35.25 -22.98
N PRO A 20 -22.66 35.59 -24.17
CA PRO A 20 -21.53 34.86 -24.73
C PRO A 20 -20.25 35.05 -23.94
N LEU A 21 -19.98 36.23 -23.39
CA LEU A 21 -18.80 36.52 -22.57
C LEU A 21 -18.87 35.81 -21.21
N LEU A 22 -20.05 35.84 -20.57
CA LEU A 22 -20.26 35.13 -19.30
C LEU A 22 -20.21 33.60 -19.49
N ALA A 23 -20.73 33.09 -20.60
CA ALA A 23 -20.63 31.68 -20.94
C ALA A 23 -19.17 31.26 -21.17
N ALA A 24 -18.39 32.08 -21.88
CA ALA A 24 -16.96 31.84 -22.08
C ALA A 24 -16.19 31.85 -20.74
N ALA A 25 -16.47 32.85 -19.87
CA ALA A 25 -15.89 32.91 -18.55
C ALA A 25 -16.24 31.68 -17.68
N LEU A 26 -17.51 31.30 -17.64
CA LEU A 26 -17.97 30.12 -16.93
C LEU A 26 -17.31 28.84 -17.46
N LEU A 27 -17.25 28.69 -18.78
CA LEU A 27 -16.60 27.53 -19.41
C LEU A 27 -15.12 27.46 -19.05
N THR A 28 -14.40 28.59 -19.07
CA THR A 28 -12.98 28.67 -18.72
C THR A 28 -12.77 28.27 -17.25
N VAL A 29 -13.56 28.82 -16.32
CA VAL A 29 -13.49 28.50 -14.89
C VAL A 29 -13.80 27.02 -14.66
N LEU A 30 -14.89 26.53 -15.27
CA LEU A 30 -15.32 25.13 -15.14
C LEU A 30 -14.27 24.16 -15.69
N LEU A 31 -13.75 24.43 -16.89
CA LEU A 31 -12.73 23.59 -17.53
C LEU A 31 -11.45 23.55 -16.69
N THR A 32 -10.97 24.71 -16.23
CA THR A 32 -9.79 24.81 -15.37
C THR A 32 -9.96 24.05 -14.07
N THR A 33 -11.09 24.27 -13.40
CA THR A 33 -11.39 23.62 -12.13
C THR A 33 -11.53 22.11 -12.32
N ALA A 34 -12.19 21.67 -13.38
CA ALA A 34 -12.35 20.24 -13.71
C ALA A 34 -11.01 19.56 -14.03
N ILE A 35 -10.12 20.21 -14.80
CA ILE A 35 -8.79 19.67 -15.12
C ILE A 35 -7.96 19.52 -13.85
N LEU A 36 -7.88 20.54 -13.00
CA LEU A 36 -7.11 20.50 -11.77
C LEU A 36 -7.69 19.48 -10.78
N ALA A 37 -9.01 19.41 -10.66
CA ALA A 37 -9.68 18.39 -9.84
C ALA A 37 -9.39 16.96 -10.34
N THR A 38 -9.45 16.77 -11.66
CA THR A 38 -9.14 15.47 -12.29
C THR A 38 -7.68 15.09 -12.09
N LEU A 39 -6.74 16.02 -12.24
CA LEU A 39 -5.32 15.77 -12.05
C LEU A 39 -5.00 15.40 -10.60
N THR A 40 -5.65 16.06 -9.64
CA THR A 40 -5.52 15.72 -8.20
C THR A 40 -6.09 14.33 -7.92
N ALA A 41 -7.28 14.01 -8.38
CA ALA A 41 -7.89 12.70 -8.23
C ALA A 41 -7.06 11.59 -8.89
N TYR A 42 -6.52 11.86 -10.07
CA TYR A 42 -5.65 10.94 -10.81
C TYR A 42 -4.35 10.66 -10.05
N SER A 43 -3.70 11.70 -9.50
CA SER A 43 -2.44 11.53 -8.77
C SER A 43 -2.59 10.71 -7.49
N THR A 44 -3.68 10.87 -6.74
CA THR A 44 -3.95 10.07 -5.54
C THR A 44 -4.27 8.62 -5.90
N THR A 45 -5.13 8.40 -6.89
CA THR A 45 -5.54 7.05 -7.32
C THR A 45 -4.35 6.25 -7.85
N ILE A 46 -3.45 6.88 -8.62
CA ILE A 46 -2.21 6.22 -9.10
C ILE A 46 -1.27 5.94 -7.94
N GLY A 47 -1.13 6.86 -7.00
CA GLY A 47 -0.30 6.64 -5.82
C GLY A 47 -0.72 5.40 -5.05
N ASP A 48 -2.02 5.26 -4.77
CA ASP A 48 -2.58 4.11 -4.07
C ASP A 48 -2.44 2.81 -4.87
N ALA A 49 -2.71 2.86 -6.19
CA ALA A 49 -2.55 1.70 -7.05
C ALA A 49 -1.09 1.25 -7.16
N SER A 50 -0.15 2.19 -7.27
CA SER A 50 1.28 1.90 -7.31
C SER A 50 1.79 1.32 -5.99
N LEU A 51 1.33 1.85 -4.85
CA LEU A 51 1.64 1.32 -3.53
C LEU A 51 1.15 -0.13 -3.39
N ARG A 52 -0.11 -0.39 -3.70
CA ARG A 52 -0.69 -1.75 -3.65
C ARG A 52 0.02 -2.71 -4.58
N HIS A 53 0.34 -2.27 -5.80
CA HIS A 53 1.09 -3.08 -6.74
C HIS A 53 2.50 -3.43 -6.23
N ALA A 54 3.21 -2.46 -5.67
CA ALA A 54 4.54 -2.67 -5.10
C ALA A 54 4.52 -3.60 -3.87
N LEU A 55 3.47 -3.54 -3.03
CA LEU A 55 3.29 -4.43 -1.89
C LEU A 55 2.83 -5.83 -2.29
N ALA A 56 2.05 -5.96 -3.37
CA ALA A 56 1.59 -7.25 -3.89
C ALA A 56 2.68 -7.98 -4.72
N HIS A 57 3.60 -7.22 -5.34
CA HIS A 57 4.66 -7.74 -6.19
C HIS A 57 6.02 -7.16 -5.76
N PRO A 58 6.48 -7.42 -4.54
CA PRO A 58 7.80 -6.98 -4.08
C PRO A 58 8.90 -7.71 -4.90
N GLY A 59 10.08 -7.14 -4.94
CA GLY A 59 11.24 -7.77 -5.59
C GLY A 59 11.59 -9.13 -4.99
N ASP A 60 11.47 -9.25 -3.65
CA ASP A 60 11.49 -10.50 -2.91
C ASP A 60 10.14 -10.63 -2.16
N PRO A 61 9.36 -11.70 -2.39
CA PRO A 61 8.08 -11.91 -1.72
C PRO A 61 8.16 -11.90 -0.19
N ALA A 62 9.33 -12.14 0.38
CA ALA A 62 9.54 -12.10 1.82
C ALA A 62 9.69 -10.69 2.39
N ASP A 63 9.98 -9.69 1.57
CA ASP A 63 10.15 -8.30 2.01
C ASP A 63 8.87 -7.69 2.63
N THR A 64 7.70 -8.21 2.26
CA THR A 64 6.40 -7.77 2.79
C THR A 64 5.84 -8.69 3.87
N THR A 65 6.65 -9.62 4.38
CA THR A 65 6.24 -10.56 5.43
C THR A 65 6.84 -10.19 6.79
N LEU A 66 6.23 -10.71 7.84
CA LEU A 66 6.80 -10.72 9.18
C LEU A 66 7.17 -12.17 9.54
N THR A 67 8.44 -12.42 9.77
CA THR A 67 8.97 -13.73 10.20
C THR A 67 9.29 -13.67 11.69
N LEU A 68 8.83 -14.67 12.44
CA LEU A 68 9.14 -14.83 13.84
C LEU A 68 9.66 -16.24 14.07
N LYS A 69 10.73 -16.37 14.87
CA LYS A 69 11.29 -17.66 15.32
C LYS A 69 11.46 -17.61 16.83
N ALA A 70 11.05 -18.69 17.51
CA ALA A 70 11.19 -18.82 18.95
C ALA A 70 11.29 -20.30 19.38
N GLU A 71 11.96 -20.57 20.48
CA GLU A 71 11.90 -21.87 21.15
C GLU A 71 10.72 -21.86 22.12
N VAL A 72 9.67 -22.60 21.77
CA VAL A 72 8.43 -22.64 22.55
C VAL A 72 8.13 -24.07 22.96
N PRO A 73 8.02 -24.34 24.27
CA PRO A 73 7.60 -25.65 24.77
C PRO A 73 6.22 -26.06 24.25
N ALA A 74 5.99 -27.35 24.11
CA ALA A 74 4.79 -27.90 23.51
C ALA A 74 3.48 -27.42 24.20
N ASP A 75 3.51 -27.30 25.53
CA ASP A 75 2.38 -26.84 26.36
C ASP A 75 2.02 -25.35 26.16
N ARG A 76 2.98 -24.53 25.75
CA ARG A 76 2.77 -23.08 25.51
C ARG A 76 2.49 -22.72 24.06
N ARG A 77 2.57 -23.68 23.14
CA ARG A 77 2.46 -23.40 21.69
C ARG A 77 1.16 -22.74 21.30
N ALA A 78 0.02 -23.18 21.84
CA ALA A 78 -1.27 -22.55 21.55
C ALA A 78 -1.35 -21.07 22.00
N ALA A 79 -0.75 -20.76 23.16
CA ALA A 79 -0.66 -19.39 23.65
C ALA A 79 0.28 -18.56 22.76
N ALA A 80 1.41 -19.14 22.33
CA ALA A 80 2.33 -18.48 21.39
C ALA A 80 1.66 -18.20 20.03
N ASP A 81 0.93 -19.16 19.46
CA ASP A 81 0.19 -18.96 18.20
C ASP A 81 -0.81 -17.82 18.30
N THR A 82 -1.47 -17.68 19.45
CA THR A 82 -2.42 -16.58 19.70
C THR A 82 -1.68 -15.25 19.80
N ALA A 83 -0.63 -15.19 20.60
CA ALA A 83 0.17 -13.98 20.78
C ALA A 83 0.81 -13.51 19.45
N VAL A 84 1.31 -14.45 18.64
CA VAL A 84 1.88 -14.13 17.31
C VAL A 84 0.82 -13.62 16.37
N ARG A 85 -0.38 -14.19 16.36
CA ARG A 85 -1.48 -13.73 15.49
C ARG A 85 -1.95 -12.32 15.86
N GLU A 86 -2.08 -12.03 17.14
CA GLU A 86 -2.44 -10.69 17.62
C GLU A 86 -1.33 -9.68 17.35
N GLY A 87 -0.09 -10.01 17.67
CA GLY A 87 1.06 -9.17 17.41
C GLY A 87 1.31 -8.92 15.92
N ALA A 88 1.08 -9.92 15.07
CA ALA A 88 1.16 -9.75 13.62
C ALA A 88 0.07 -8.80 13.10
N ARG A 89 -1.17 -8.92 13.59
CA ARG A 89 -2.23 -7.95 13.24
C ARG A 89 -1.86 -6.52 13.66
N ALA A 90 -1.30 -6.37 14.85
CA ALA A 90 -0.83 -5.06 15.32
C ALA A 90 0.34 -4.54 14.47
N ALA A 91 1.28 -5.39 14.06
CA ALA A 91 2.40 -5.04 13.18
C ALA A 91 1.97 -4.63 11.77
N PHE A 92 0.86 -5.16 11.29
CA PHE A 92 0.26 -4.79 9.99
C PHE A 92 -0.88 -3.77 10.11
N ASP A 93 -0.91 -2.95 11.16
CA ASP A 93 -1.90 -1.87 11.37
C ASP A 93 -3.35 -2.35 11.28
N GLY A 94 -3.63 -3.56 11.81
CA GLY A 94 -4.97 -4.16 11.82
C GLY A 94 -5.43 -4.77 10.49
N LEU A 95 -4.59 -4.86 9.48
CA LEU A 95 -4.92 -5.54 8.23
C LEU A 95 -5.22 -7.03 8.45
N PRO A 96 -6.00 -7.67 7.56
CA PRO A 96 -6.19 -9.11 7.58
C PRO A 96 -4.85 -9.85 7.43
N VAL A 97 -4.54 -10.76 8.35
CA VAL A 97 -3.27 -11.49 8.39
C VAL A 97 -3.52 -12.97 8.23
N THR A 98 -2.76 -13.60 7.34
CA THR A 98 -2.62 -15.06 7.23
C THR A 98 -1.34 -15.48 7.93
N LEU A 99 -1.45 -16.44 8.85
CA LEU A 99 -0.33 -16.97 9.60
C LEU A 99 -0.04 -18.41 9.17
N ARG A 100 1.21 -18.68 8.77
CA ARG A 100 1.73 -20.01 8.49
C ARG A 100 2.77 -20.37 9.52
N THR A 101 2.79 -21.64 9.92
CA THR A 101 3.70 -22.12 10.98
C THR A 101 4.60 -23.22 10.45
N LEU A 102 5.79 -23.30 11.03
CA LEU A 102 6.70 -24.42 10.92
C LEU A 102 7.19 -24.76 12.32
N THR A 103 6.92 -25.98 12.77
CA THR A 103 7.45 -26.50 14.05
C THR A 103 8.48 -27.55 13.75
N ARG A 104 9.63 -27.52 14.41
CA ARG A 104 10.66 -28.54 14.22
C ARG A 104 11.10 -29.15 15.52
N SER A 105 11.74 -30.32 15.43
CA SER A 105 12.44 -30.99 16.51
C SER A 105 13.84 -30.40 16.72
N GLY A 106 14.50 -30.84 17.76
CA GLY A 106 15.95 -30.77 17.89
C GLY A 106 16.66 -31.54 16.78
N PRO A 107 18.01 -31.46 16.72
CA PRO A 107 18.82 -32.18 15.74
C PRO A 107 18.94 -33.66 16.08
N TYR A 108 18.82 -34.50 15.05
CA TYR A 108 19.03 -35.95 15.14
C TYR A 108 20.17 -36.38 14.24
N ALA A 109 20.95 -37.38 14.69
CA ALA A 109 21.95 -38.04 13.86
C ALA A 109 21.32 -39.14 13.00
N LEU A 110 21.67 -39.18 11.73
CA LEU A 110 21.32 -40.26 10.82
C LEU A 110 22.20 -41.49 11.05
N PRO A 111 21.67 -42.71 10.84
CA PRO A 111 22.46 -43.95 10.91
C PRO A 111 23.66 -43.88 9.99
N GLY A 112 24.84 -44.26 10.49
CA GLY A 112 26.09 -44.26 9.72
C GLY A 112 26.04 -45.14 8.46
N ALA A 113 25.15 -46.16 8.45
CA ALA A 113 24.93 -47.01 7.29
C ALA A 113 24.38 -46.25 6.05
N LEU A 114 23.65 -45.15 6.24
CA LEU A 114 23.10 -44.33 5.20
C LEU A 114 24.12 -43.34 4.57
N ARG A 115 25.30 -43.20 5.20
CA ARG A 115 26.34 -42.31 4.67
C ARG A 115 26.92 -42.87 3.36
N PRO A 116 27.10 -42.04 2.35
CA PRO A 116 27.87 -42.40 1.15
C PRO A 116 29.30 -42.85 1.49
N PRO A 117 29.86 -43.83 0.78
CA PRO A 117 31.19 -44.39 1.10
C PRO A 117 32.33 -43.38 1.14
N ASP A 118 32.31 -42.42 0.24
CA ASP A 118 33.27 -41.32 0.11
C ASP A 118 33.21 -40.33 1.29
N ARG A 119 32.09 -40.24 1.98
CA ARG A 119 31.92 -39.42 3.21
C ARG A 119 32.28 -40.16 4.48
N ARG A 120 32.12 -41.47 4.52
CA ARG A 120 32.58 -42.30 5.65
C ARG A 120 34.08 -42.17 5.85
N ALA A 121 34.84 -41.85 4.78
CA ALA A 121 36.30 -41.68 4.83
C ALA A 121 36.76 -40.29 5.31
N ARG A 122 35.86 -39.31 5.46
CA ARG A 122 36.22 -37.92 5.74
C ARG A 122 36.09 -37.47 7.21
N GLY A 123 35.48 -38.26 8.08
CA GLY A 123 35.36 -37.93 9.50
C GLY A 123 34.25 -38.67 10.25
N ASP A 124 34.35 -38.67 11.58
CA ASP A 124 33.41 -39.36 12.48
C ASP A 124 32.12 -38.57 12.79
N GLU A 125 32.03 -37.30 12.35
CA GLU A 125 30.85 -36.50 12.64
C GLU A 125 29.60 -37.02 11.91
N PRO A 126 28.49 -37.28 12.62
CA PRO A 126 27.27 -37.82 11.99
C PRO A 126 26.60 -36.79 11.10
N ASP A 127 26.01 -37.26 9.98
CA ASP A 127 25.07 -36.46 9.19
C ASP A 127 23.82 -36.21 10.04
N LEU A 128 23.27 -35.00 9.90
CA LEU A 128 22.17 -34.56 10.75
C LEU A 128 20.85 -34.54 9.97
N THR A 129 19.78 -34.57 10.72
CA THR A 129 18.41 -34.33 10.23
C THR A 129 17.56 -33.74 11.37
N HIS A 130 16.38 -33.26 11.04
CA HIS A 130 15.35 -32.88 12.01
C HIS A 130 13.97 -33.19 11.45
N LEU A 131 13.01 -33.44 12.33
CA LEU A 131 11.61 -33.56 11.98
C LEU A 131 10.98 -32.18 11.96
N ALA A 132 9.97 -31.99 11.10
CA ALA A 132 9.18 -30.77 11.09
C ALA A 132 7.71 -31.03 10.74
N ALA A 133 6.82 -30.25 11.37
CA ALA A 133 5.46 -30.09 10.92
C ALA A 133 5.42 -28.88 9.96
N LEU A 134 5.09 -29.15 8.70
CA LEU A 134 5.00 -28.17 7.62
C LEU A 134 3.55 -27.89 7.27
N ASP A 135 3.29 -26.71 6.72
CA ASP A 135 2.02 -26.39 6.09
C ASP A 135 1.84 -27.26 4.82
N PRO A 136 0.82 -28.13 4.75
CA PRO A 136 0.61 -29.02 3.60
C PRO A 136 0.41 -28.29 2.28
N THR A 137 -0.03 -27.03 2.31
CA THR A 137 -0.22 -26.21 1.10
C THR A 137 1.10 -25.79 0.45
N GLN A 138 2.21 -25.87 1.21
CA GLN A 138 3.55 -25.46 0.76
C GLN A 138 4.36 -26.60 0.16
N ILE A 139 3.80 -27.81 0.14
CA ILE A 139 4.49 -29.02 -0.33
C ILE A 139 3.66 -29.75 -1.38
N ARG A 140 4.34 -30.53 -2.20
CA ARG A 140 3.75 -31.45 -3.18
C ARG A 140 4.33 -32.83 -2.99
N VAL A 141 3.49 -33.82 -2.73
CA VAL A 141 3.91 -35.22 -2.63
C VAL A 141 4.28 -35.72 -4.03
N THR A 142 5.45 -36.35 -4.15
CA THR A 142 5.97 -36.92 -5.40
C THR A 142 5.92 -38.45 -5.41
N ALA A 143 5.95 -39.10 -4.24
CA ALA A 143 5.79 -40.54 -4.10
C ALA A 143 5.20 -40.88 -2.72
N GLY A 144 4.44 -41.96 -2.63
CA GLY A 144 3.81 -42.38 -1.38
C GLY A 144 2.66 -41.48 -0.94
N ARG A 145 2.58 -41.22 0.37
CA ARG A 145 1.55 -40.40 1.01
C ARG A 145 2.11 -39.51 2.10
N LEU A 146 1.36 -38.52 2.53
CA LEU A 146 1.67 -37.72 3.70
C LEU A 146 1.65 -38.58 4.97
N PRO A 147 2.53 -38.25 5.97
CA PRO A 147 2.51 -38.91 7.27
C PRO A 147 1.18 -38.64 7.99
N ALA A 148 0.68 -39.65 8.67
CA ALA A 148 -0.51 -39.56 9.48
C ALA A 148 -0.14 -39.76 10.96
N ARG A 149 -1.04 -39.35 11.84
CA ARG A 149 -0.90 -39.59 13.27
C ARG A 149 -0.90 -41.09 13.56
N THR A 150 0.14 -41.57 14.19
CA THR A 150 0.25 -42.95 14.63
C THR A 150 0.15 -43.04 16.17
N ALA A 151 -0.61 -44.03 16.65
CA ALA A 151 -0.73 -44.32 18.08
C ALA A 151 0.48 -45.14 18.61
N GLY A 152 1.23 -45.78 17.72
CA GLY A 152 2.38 -46.64 18.07
C GLY A 152 3.68 -45.86 18.27
N PRO A 153 4.77 -46.55 18.65
CA PRO A 153 6.08 -45.95 18.89
C PRO A 153 6.74 -45.47 17.60
N GLU A 154 6.35 -45.99 16.45
CA GLU A 154 6.90 -45.62 15.15
C GLU A 154 6.27 -44.32 14.63
N ILE A 155 7.09 -43.36 14.19
CA ILE A 155 6.67 -42.08 13.63
C ILE A 155 6.65 -42.21 12.11
N GLU A 156 5.54 -41.87 11.47
CA GLU A 156 5.51 -41.74 10.04
C GLU A 156 6.20 -40.43 9.61
N ALA A 157 7.02 -40.53 8.56
CA ALA A 157 7.72 -39.37 8.03
C ALA A 157 7.75 -39.36 6.51
N ALA A 158 7.70 -38.16 5.91
CA ALA A 158 8.00 -37.98 4.49
C ALA A 158 9.30 -37.19 4.33
N LEU A 159 10.10 -37.57 3.34
CA LEU A 159 11.41 -36.97 3.08
C LEU A 159 11.35 -35.98 1.92
N PRO A 160 12.16 -34.91 1.93
CA PRO A 160 12.40 -34.13 0.73
C PRO A 160 12.99 -35.02 -0.39
N GLU A 161 12.56 -34.81 -1.62
CA GLU A 161 12.96 -35.63 -2.79
C GLU A 161 14.49 -35.70 -2.95
N ARG A 162 15.21 -34.60 -2.71
CA ARG A 162 16.67 -34.58 -2.80
C ARG A 162 17.31 -35.41 -1.68
N ALA A 163 16.80 -35.32 -0.45
CA ALA A 163 17.28 -36.12 0.68
C ALA A 163 16.98 -37.60 0.48
N ALA A 164 15.77 -37.97 0.06
CA ALA A 164 15.39 -39.35 -0.22
C ALA A 164 16.33 -39.98 -1.27
N ARG A 165 16.59 -39.26 -2.35
CA ARG A 165 17.50 -39.72 -3.43
C ARG A 165 18.94 -39.87 -2.95
N ALA A 166 19.46 -38.92 -2.17
CA ALA A 166 20.84 -38.94 -1.69
C ALA A 166 21.08 -40.04 -0.64
N LEU A 167 20.06 -40.33 0.19
CA LEU A 167 20.12 -41.37 1.20
C LEU A 167 19.69 -42.77 0.69
N GLY A 168 19.18 -42.86 -0.55
CA GLY A 168 18.66 -44.10 -1.12
C GLY A 168 17.41 -44.62 -0.41
N LEU A 169 16.58 -43.71 0.17
CA LEU A 169 15.38 -44.07 0.93
C LEU A 169 14.13 -43.94 0.09
N ALA A 170 13.22 -44.91 0.25
CA ALA A 170 11.94 -44.98 -0.43
C ALA A 170 10.77 -45.17 0.57
N PRO A 171 9.51 -44.88 0.17
CA PRO A 171 8.36 -45.21 1.00
C PRO A 171 8.31 -46.70 1.35
N GLY A 172 8.18 -46.99 2.65
CA GLY A 172 8.28 -48.33 3.25
C GLY A 172 9.51 -48.54 4.10
N ASP A 173 10.59 -47.82 3.88
CA ASP A 173 11.84 -47.96 4.65
C ASP A 173 11.69 -47.51 6.09
N ARG A 174 12.51 -48.10 6.95
CA ARG A 174 12.58 -47.79 8.37
C ARG A 174 13.97 -47.32 8.75
N LEU A 175 14.04 -46.33 9.63
CA LEU A 175 15.29 -45.82 10.17
C LEU A 175 15.13 -45.45 11.65
N THR A 176 16.20 -45.53 12.37
CA THR A 176 16.27 -45.05 13.76
C THR A 176 17.21 -43.88 13.83
N LEU A 177 16.71 -42.75 14.31
CA LEU A 177 17.49 -41.53 14.52
C LEU A 177 17.96 -41.47 15.97
N THR A 178 19.20 -41.01 16.17
CA THR A 178 19.77 -40.77 17.51
C THR A 178 19.63 -39.30 17.84
N ASP A 179 18.99 -38.97 18.95
CA ASP A 179 18.86 -37.62 19.44
C ASP A 179 20.22 -37.02 19.80
N ARG A 180 20.47 -35.76 19.46
CA ARG A 180 21.72 -35.04 19.77
C ARG A 180 21.61 -34.19 21.04
N LEU A 181 20.44 -34.16 21.66
CA LEU A 181 20.14 -33.46 22.92
C LEU A 181 19.85 -34.44 24.06
N ASP A 182 20.41 -35.67 23.99
CA ASP A 182 20.25 -36.73 24.98
C ASP A 182 18.79 -37.19 25.21
N GLY A 183 17.92 -36.94 24.23
CA GLY A 183 16.56 -37.43 24.22
C GLY A 183 16.42 -38.88 23.71
N PRO A 184 15.20 -39.43 23.66
CA PRO A 184 14.96 -40.78 23.20
C PRO A 184 15.23 -40.94 21.70
N PRO A 185 15.69 -42.12 21.25
CA PRO A 185 15.83 -42.40 19.82
C PRO A 185 14.45 -42.36 19.14
N ALA A 186 14.40 -41.77 17.92
CA ALA A 186 13.17 -41.71 17.12
C ALA A 186 13.14 -42.84 16.07
N HIS A 187 12.13 -43.70 16.17
CA HIS A 187 11.90 -44.77 15.19
C HIS A 187 10.97 -44.24 14.08
N LEU A 188 11.46 -44.18 12.85
CA LEU A 188 10.75 -43.63 11.73
C LEU A 188 10.39 -44.68 10.70
N ARG A 189 9.22 -44.49 10.07
CA ARG A 189 8.83 -45.17 8.83
C ARG A 189 8.61 -44.13 7.74
N VAL A 190 9.32 -44.28 6.66
CA VAL A 190 9.13 -43.44 5.46
C VAL A 190 7.80 -43.76 4.81
N THR A 191 6.91 -42.78 4.70
CA THR A 191 5.59 -42.96 4.08
C THR A 191 5.45 -42.22 2.75
N GLY A 192 6.30 -41.23 2.52
CA GLY A 192 6.26 -40.46 1.28
C GLY A 192 7.52 -39.65 1.02
N VAL A 193 7.52 -39.12 -0.17
CA VAL A 193 8.54 -38.17 -0.65
C VAL A 193 7.83 -36.91 -1.11
N TYR A 194 8.38 -35.76 -0.78
CA TYR A 194 7.78 -34.48 -1.13
C TYR A 194 8.82 -33.50 -1.71
N ARG A 195 8.33 -32.45 -2.36
CA ARG A 195 9.12 -31.28 -2.77
C ARG A 195 8.36 -30.00 -2.41
N PRO A 196 9.04 -28.85 -2.29
CA PRO A 196 8.36 -27.56 -2.24
C PRO A 196 7.36 -27.36 -3.38
N ALA A 197 6.18 -26.85 -3.08
CA ALA A 197 5.19 -26.48 -4.11
C ALA A 197 5.72 -25.31 -4.94
N ASP A 198 6.29 -24.33 -4.26
CA ASP A 198 7.06 -23.21 -4.82
C ASP A 198 8.34 -23.03 -3.99
N PRO A 199 9.53 -23.31 -4.57
CA PRO A 199 10.81 -23.14 -3.88
C PRO A 199 11.15 -21.68 -3.52
N ALA A 200 10.55 -20.69 -4.23
CA ALA A 200 10.76 -19.28 -3.98
C ALA A 200 9.81 -18.69 -2.92
N ALA A 201 8.84 -19.49 -2.43
CA ALA A 201 7.88 -19.02 -1.44
C ALA A 201 8.57 -18.54 -0.15
N PRO A 202 8.15 -17.40 0.42
CA PRO A 202 8.72 -16.86 1.68
C PRO A 202 8.65 -17.83 2.85
N TYR A 203 7.73 -18.78 2.80
CA TYR A 203 7.55 -19.82 3.80
C TYR A 203 8.85 -20.58 4.11
N TRP A 204 9.67 -20.82 3.10
CA TRP A 204 10.92 -21.59 3.25
C TRP A 204 12.02 -20.85 4.00
N ARG A 205 11.83 -19.55 4.33
CA ARG A 205 12.71 -18.84 5.27
C ARG A 205 12.55 -19.31 6.73
N LEU A 206 11.45 -20.00 7.04
CA LEU A 206 11.26 -20.65 8.33
C LEU A 206 12.14 -21.89 8.47
N ASP A 207 12.44 -22.56 7.36
CA ASP A 207 13.32 -23.72 7.30
C ASP A 207 14.79 -23.27 7.14
N GLU A 208 15.68 -23.78 7.98
CA GLU A 208 17.11 -23.48 7.90
C GLU A 208 17.75 -24.02 6.60
N LEU A 209 17.16 -25.09 6.05
CA LEU A 209 17.59 -25.65 4.78
C LEU A 209 16.98 -24.92 3.59
N GLY A 210 16.07 -23.94 3.81
CA GLY A 210 15.43 -23.15 2.77
C GLY A 210 14.65 -23.99 1.77
N GLY A 211 14.05 -25.10 2.20
CA GLY A 211 13.32 -26.03 1.33
C GLY A 211 14.21 -26.84 0.37
N ARG A 212 15.52 -26.72 0.45
CA ARG A 212 16.47 -27.38 -0.48
C ARG A 212 16.61 -28.88 -0.22
N GLY A 213 16.21 -29.36 0.94
CA GLY A 213 16.26 -30.76 1.31
C GLY A 213 17.62 -31.26 1.76
N ILE A 214 18.71 -30.62 1.38
CA ILE A 214 20.09 -30.95 1.76
C ILE A 214 20.89 -29.65 1.84
N VAL A 215 21.69 -29.52 2.90
CA VAL A 215 22.70 -28.47 3.05
C VAL A 215 24.00 -29.10 3.55
N GLU A 216 25.07 -28.81 2.85
CA GLU A 216 26.43 -29.28 3.16
C GLU A 216 27.27 -28.12 3.69
N LEU A 217 27.68 -28.23 4.94
CA LEU A 217 28.61 -27.33 5.62
C LEU A 217 29.78 -28.18 6.19
N HIS A 218 30.11 -28.01 7.47
CA HIS A 218 31.06 -28.92 8.17
C HIS A 218 30.46 -30.32 8.29
N PHE A 219 29.16 -30.42 8.48
CA PHE A 219 28.35 -31.65 8.43
C PHE A 219 27.24 -31.46 7.39
N THR A 220 26.67 -32.57 6.94
CA THR A 220 25.52 -32.54 6.03
C THR A 220 24.25 -32.66 6.82
N THR A 221 23.30 -31.73 6.54
CA THR A 221 21.96 -31.82 7.09
C THR A 221 20.97 -32.17 5.99
N TYR A 222 20.18 -33.22 6.25
CA TYR A 222 19.10 -33.70 5.38
C TYR A 222 17.75 -33.34 5.99
N GLY A 223 16.79 -32.93 5.21
CA GLY A 223 15.45 -32.64 5.75
C GLY A 223 14.86 -31.33 5.25
N PRO A 224 13.84 -30.81 5.96
CA PRO A 224 13.21 -31.41 7.15
C PRO A 224 12.45 -32.70 6.83
N LEU A 225 12.45 -33.66 7.75
CA LEU A 225 11.58 -34.84 7.67
C LEU A 225 10.18 -34.43 8.12
N LEU A 226 9.23 -34.40 7.19
CA LEU A 226 7.86 -34.03 7.50
C LEU A 226 7.24 -35.10 8.41
N ALA A 227 6.65 -34.68 9.52
CA ALA A 227 5.89 -35.52 10.44
C ALA A 227 4.53 -34.88 10.76
N ASP A 228 3.59 -35.68 11.27
CA ASP A 228 2.30 -35.18 11.73
C ASP A 228 2.48 -34.18 12.90
N PRO A 229 1.77 -33.05 12.94
CA PRO A 229 1.87 -32.06 14.01
C PRO A 229 1.68 -32.63 15.42
N ALA A 230 0.90 -33.70 15.59
CA ALA A 230 0.69 -34.33 16.88
C ALA A 230 1.96 -34.98 17.47
N VAL A 231 2.98 -35.24 16.65
CA VAL A 231 4.28 -35.77 17.14
C VAL A 231 4.99 -34.74 18.03
N PHE A 232 4.73 -33.44 17.79
CA PHE A 232 5.37 -32.32 18.48
C PHE A 232 4.63 -31.87 19.76
N THR A 233 3.52 -32.53 20.12
CA THR A 233 2.72 -32.16 21.30
C THR A 233 3.06 -33.00 22.54
N GLY A 234 3.95 -33.98 22.41
CA GLY A 234 4.36 -34.88 23.52
C GLY A 234 5.88 -34.97 23.67
N ASP A 235 6.31 -35.82 24.57
CA ASP A 235 7.73 -36.03 24.91
C ASP A 235 8.44 -37.07 24.02
N ARG A 236 7.85 -37.40 22.85
CA ARG A 236 8.38 -38.45 21.96
C ARG A 236 9.61 -38.01 21.16
N ILE A 237 9.79 -36.72 21.02
CA ILE A 237 10.91 -36.09 20.30
C ILE A 237 11.37 -34.86 21.05
N SER A 238 12.67 -34.57 20.95
CA SER A 238 13.22 -33.32 21.48
C SER A 238 12.60 -32.12 20.78
N THR A 239 12.28 -31.08 21.53
CA THR A 239 11.72 -29.84 20.98
C THR A 239 12.81 -28.98 20.34
N GLY A 240 12.46 -28.32 19.27
CA GLY A 240 13.28 -27.34 18.58
C GLY A 240 12.52 -26.04 18.33
N PRO A 241 13.13 -25.07 17.66
CA PRO A 241 12.51 -23.81 17.41
C PRO A 241 11.28 -23.94 16.49
N SER A 242 10.27 -23.11 16.78
CA SER A 242 9.10 -22.90 15.94
C SER A 242 9.23 -21.59 15.17
N GLY A 243 8.75 -21.59 13.96
CA GLY A 243 8.73 -20.42 13.10
C GLY A 243 7.29 -20.04 12.70
N TRP A 244 7.02 -18.77 12.59
CA TRP A 244 5.78 -18.20 12.11
C TRP A 244 6.07 -17.21 10.98
N LEU A 245 5.33 -17.32 9.90
CA LEU A 245 5.32 -16.37 8.80
C LEU A 245 3.95 -15.72 8.73
N ALA A 246 3.91 -14.44 8.95
CA ALA A 246 2.69 -13.65 8.80
C ALA A 246 2.75 -12.86 7.50
N THR A 247 1.67 -12.95 6.72
CA THR A 247 1.45 -12.17 5.49
C THR A 247 0.16 -11.39 5.63
N ALA A 248 0.16 -10.12 5.21
CA ALA A 248 -1.03 -9.27 5.25
C ALA A 248 -1.65 -9.11 3.87
N ASP A 249 -2.95 -8.83 3.85
CA ASP A 249 -3.65 -8.41 2.64
C ASP A 249 -3.54 -6.88 2.49
N PHE A 250 -2.75 -6.44 1.52
CA PHE A 250 -2.50 -5.03 1.23
C PHE A 250 -3.48 -4.44 0.21
N SER A 251 -4.52 -5.15 -0.20
CA SER A 251 -5.46 -4.71 -1.24
C SER A 251 -6.20 -3.41 -0.92
N THR A 252 -6.36 -3.11 0.37
CA THR A 252 -7.08 -1.93 0.87
C THR A 252 -6.16 -0.80 1.35
N VAL A 253 -4.85 -0.96 1.26
CA VAL A 253 -3.88 0.04 1.73
C VAL A 253 -3.90 1.26 0.82
N THR A 254 -3.85 2.44 1.45
CA THR A 254 -3.80 3.74 0.79
C THR A 254 -2.54 4.52 1.19
N THR A 255 -2.13 5.49 0.40
CA THR A 255 -0.91 6.27 0.64
C THR A 255 -0.93 7.06 1.93
N ASP A 256 -2.10 7.47 2.41
CA ASP A 256 -2.29 8.16 3.69
C ASP A 256 -2.06 7.25 4.92
N ARG A 257 -2.14 5.93 4.76
CA ARG A 257 -1.87 4.96 5.84
C ARG A 257 -0.43 4.45 5.86
N THR A 258 0.41 4.87 4.91
CA THR A 258 1.79 4.35 4.77
C THR A 258 2.63 4.59 6.03
N ASP A 259 2.54 5.77 6.63
CA ASP A 259 3.29 6.11 7.85
C ASP A 259 2.82 5.31 9.06
N ALA A 260 1.50 5.16 9.22
CA ALA A 260 0.91 4.35 10.29
C ALA A 260 1.33 2.88 10.18
N LEU A 261 1.26 2.32 8.96
CA LEU A 261 1.68 0.94 8.68
C LEU A 261 3.18 0.74 8.92
N ARG A 262 4.03 1.69 8.49
CA ARG A 262 5.48 1.67 8.73
C ARG A 262 5.80 1.63 10.23
N GLU A 263 5.19 2.51 10.98
CA GLU A 263 5.41 2.61 12.43
C GLU A 263 4.83 1.40 13.17
N ALA A 264 3.69 0.87 12.74
CA ALA A 264 3.12 -0.36 13.27
C ALA A 264 4.06 -1.56 13.03
N ALA A 265 4.64 -1.67 11.83
CA ALA A 265 5.57 -2.74 11.49
C ALA A 265 6.86 -2.67 12.35
N ARG A 266 7.43 -1.48 12.52
CA ARG A 266 8.62 -1.27 13.38
C ARG A 266 8.31 -1.61 14.84
N ARG A 267 7.22 -1.09 15.40
CA ARG A 267 6.81 -1.35 16.78
C ARG A 267 6.45 -2.83 17.00
N GLY A 268 5.72 -3.43 16.07
CA GLY A 268 5.32 -4.83 16.14
C GLY A 268 6.51 -5.77 16.12
N ALA A 269 7.46 -5.58 15.21
CA ALA A 269 8.69 -6.37 15.17
C ALA A 269 9.54 -6.24 16.44
N ALA A 270 9.55 -5.07 17.09
CA ALA A 270 10.28 -4.84 18.33
C ALA A 270 9.53 -5.36 19.58
N ALA A 271 8.21 -5.40 19.57
CA ALA A 271 7.38 -5.81 20.70
C ALA A 271 7.13 -7.31 20.75
N LEU A 272 6.91 -7.96 19.61
CA LEU A 272 6.60 -9.39 19.51
C LEU A 272 7.60 -10.29 20.24
N PRO A 273 8.93 -10.11 20.12
CA PRO A 273 9.91 -10.95 20.84
C PRO A 273 9.79 -10.88 22.37
N LYS A 274 9.18 -9.83 22.89
CA LYS A 274 9.04 -9.59 24.34
C LYS A 274 7.78 -10.20 24.93
N ALA A 275 6.94 -10.86 24.12
CA ALA A 275 5.72 -11.49 24.60
C ALA A 275 6.05 -12.70 25.49
N ASP A 276 5.48 -12.76 26.69
CA ASP A 276 5.75 -13.80 27.70
C ASP A 276 5.49 -15.22 27.15
N ALA A 277 4.51 -15.37 26.27
CA ALA A 277 4.18 -16.64 25.62
C ALA A 277 5.31 -17.21 24.75
N LEU A 278 6.27 -16.37 24.34
CA LEU A 278 7.39 -16.76 23.46
C LEU A 278 8.69 -17.11 24.20
N GLY A 279 8.69 -17.07 25.54
CA GLY A 279 9.78 -17.57 26.35
C GLY A 279 11.11 -16.81 26.28
N GLY A 280 11.14 -15.59 25.73
CA GLY A 280 12.32 -14.74 25.71
C GLY A 280 13.41 -15.10 24.67
N THR A 281 13.20 -16.16 23.88
CA THR A 281 14.14 -16.59 22.81
C THR A 281 13.72 -16.09 21.42
N ALA A 282 12.61 -15.36 21.36
CA ALA A 282 11.98 -14.96 20.11
C ALA A 282 12.79 -13.90 19.34
N THR A 283 12.84 -14.06 18.05
CA THR A 283 13.34 -13.06 17.09
C THR A 283 12.28 -12.77 16.05
N ALA A 284 12.00 -11.49 15.80
CA ALA A 284 11.06 -11.06 14.77
C ALA A 284 11.78 -10.18 13.76
N THR A 285 11.56 -10.44 12.49
CA THR A 285 12.16 -9.69 11.38
C THR A 285 11.12 -9.36 10.33
N THR A 286 11.17 -8.13 9.80
CA THR A 286 10.36 -7.67 8.67
C THR A 286 11.11 -6.59 7.91
N GLU A 287 11.06 -6.66 6.59
CA GLU A 287 11.62 -5.63 5.69
C GLU A 287 10.54 -4.65 5.20
N LEU A 288 9.29 -4.83 5.65
CA LEU A 288 8.17 -3.98 5.23
C LEU A 288 8.44 -2.48 5.40
N PRO A 289 9.05 -1.98 6.49
CA PRO A 289 9.38 -0.56 6.61
C PRO A 289 10.32 -0.07 5.49
N ALA A 290 11.33 -0.85 5.13
CA ALA A 290 12.27 -0.51 4.06
C ALA A 290 11.59 -0.52 2.68
N VAL A 291 10.67 -1.44 2.44
CA VAL A 291 9.84 -1.46 1.22
C VAL A 291 8.99 -0.19 1.13
N LEU A 292 8.30 0.17 2.21
CA LEU A 292 7.48 1.38 2.26
C LEU A 292 8.31 2.65 2.04
N ASP A 293 9.51 2.74 2.62
CA ASP A 293 10.44 3.87 2.40
C ASP A 293 10.92 3.94 0.94
N ARG A 294 11.10 2.80 0.28
CA ARG A 294 11.48 2.73 -1.15
C ARG A 294 10.34 3.19 -2.04
N VAL A 295 9.12 2.72 -1.76
CA VAL A 295 7.92 3.10 -2.51
C VAL A 295 7.64 4.59 -2.36
N GLU A 296 7.74 5.13 -1.15
CA GLU A 296 7.53 6.55 -0.88
C GLU A 296 8.51 7.43 -1.66
N ARG A 297 9.79 7.10 -1.65
CA ARG A 297 10.80 7.82 -2.46
C ARG A 297 10.47 7.80 -3.96
N SER A 298 10.01 6.66 -4.49
CA SER A 298 9.57 6.56 -5.88
C SER A 298 8.35 7.44 -6.17
N LEU A 299 7.38 7.47 -5.24
CA LEU A 299 6.19 8.31 -5.34
C LEU A 299 6.53 9.80 -5.25
N LEU A 300 7.52 10.21 -4.44
CA LEU A 300 7.98 11.61 -4.35
C LEU A 300 8.52 12.10 -5.69
N VAL A 301 9.30 11.30 -6.40
CA VAL A 301 9.79 11.65 -7.75
C VAL A 301 8.63 11.82 -8.73
N SER A 302 7.66 10.92 -8.72
CA SER A 302 6.48 11.02 -9.55
C SER A 302 5.61 12.24 -9.21
N ARG A 303 5.41 12.51 -7.91
CA ARG A 303 4.67 13.68 -7.42
C ARG A 303 5.32 15.00 -7.82
N SER A 304 6.66 15.10 -7.79
CA SER A 304 7.37 16.32 -8.18
C SER A 304 7.12 16.67 -9.65
N THR A 305 7.12 15.69 -10.54
CA THR A 305 6.81 15.87 -11.96
C THR A 305 5.37 16.33 -12.17
N LEU A 306 4.41 15.70 -11.49
CA LEU A 306 3.00 16.11 -11.55
C LEU A 306 2.77 17.51 -10.97
N LEU A 307 3.52 17.91 -9.95
CA LEU A 307 3.45 19.23 -9.34
C LEU A 307 3.91 20.31 -10.33
N ILE A 308 4.97 20.08 -11.10
CA ILE A 308 5.43 21.00 -12.16
C ILE A 308 4.33 21.18 -13.22
N ILE A 309 3.74 20.08 -13.71
CA ILE A 309 2.64 20.14 -14.69
C ILE A 309 1.44 20.89 -14.11
N THR A 310 1.06 20.62 -12.87
CA THR A 310 -0.05 21.28 -12.18
C THR A 310 0.21 22.77 -12.04
N LEU A 311 1.44 23.17 -11.69
CA LEU A 311 1.83 24.58 -11.57
C LEU A 311 1.75 25.28 -12.92
N GLN A 312 2.25 24.68 -13.99
CA GLN A 312 2.18 25.24 -15.35
C GLN A 312 0.74 25.43 -15.81
N LEU A 313 -0.12 24.40 -15.60
CA LEU A 313 -1.54 24.50 -15.93
C LEU A 313 -2.25 25.57 -15.10
N THR A 314 -1.96 25.69 -13.82
CA THR A 314 -2.52 26.72 -12.94
C THR A 314 -2.12 28.11 -13.40
N LEU A 315 -0.87 28.29 -13.79
CA LEU A 315 -0.35 29.57 -14.26
C LEU A 315 -0.98 29.96 -15.61
N LEU A 316 -1.09 29.02 -16.54
CA LEU A 316 -1.76 29.21 -17.83
C LEU A 316 -3.24 29.57 -17.64
N ALA A 317 -3.92 28.85 -16.77
CA ALA A 317 -5.30 29.11 -16.42
C ALA A 317 -5.49 30.49 -15.77
N GLY A 318 -4.59 30.87 -14.87
CA GLY A 318 -4.57 32.19 -14.26
C GLY A 318 -4.42 33.32 -15.32
N CYS A 319 -3.50 33.14 -16.27
CA CYS A 319 -3.35 34.09 -17.40
C CYS A 319 -4.61 34.15 -18.26
N ALA A 320 -5.22 33.03 -18.62
CA ALA A 320 -6.45 33.00 -19.39
C ALA A 320 -7.59 33.73 -18.64
N LEU A 321 -7.75 33.46 -17.34
CA LEU A 321 -8.77 34.13 -16.53
C LEU A 321 -8.51 35.63 -16.38
N LEU A 322 -7.26 36.08 -16.24
CA LEU A 322 -6.91 37.49 -16.21
C LEU A 322 -7.24 38.18 -17.54
N LEU A 323 -7.02 37.51 -18.67
CA LEU A 323 -7.39 38.04 -19.98
C LEU A 323 -8.91 38.18 -20.13
N VAL A 324 -9.67 37.16 -19.74
CA VAL A 324 -11.14 37.19 -19.73
C VAL A 324 -11.66 38.29 -18.78
N ALA A 325 -11.08 38.41 -17.59
CA ALA A 325 -11.44 39.43 -16.61
C ALA A 325 -11.16 40.85 -17.16
N ARG A 326 -10.01 41.05 -17.80
CA ARG A 326 -9.68 42.33 -18.48
C ARG A 326 -10.66 42.65 -19.61
N LEU A 327 -10.96 41.68 -20.47
CA LEU A 327 -11.94 41.89 -21.56
C LEU A 327 -13.30 42.25 -20.98
N LEU A 328 -13.77 41.55 -19.94
CA LEU A 328 -15.03 41.84 -19.27
C LEU A 328 -15.05 43.24 -18.64
N SER A 329 -13.91 43.66 -18.05
CA SER A 329 -13.78 44.98 -17.42
C SER A 329 -13.78 46.13 -18.44
N THR A 330 -13.16 45.95 -19.63
CA THR A 330 -13.15 46.96 -20.71
C THR A 330 -14.54 47.13 -21.31
N GLU A 331 -15.26 46.06 -21.61
CA GLU A 331 -16.64 46.10 -22.10
C GLU A 331 -17.59 46.79 -21.10
N ARG A 332 -17.36 46.65 -19.79
CA ARG A 332 -18.20 47.21 -18.74
C ARG A 332 -17.79 48.59 -18.27
N ALA A 333 -16.69 49.15 -18.76
CA ALA A 333 -16.18 50.43 -18.29
C ALA A 333 -17.21 51.57 -18.54
N GLY A 334 -17.96 51.54 -19.64
CA GLY A 334 -19.02 52.49 -19.96
C GLY A 334 -20.18 52.46 -18.95
N GLU A 335 -20.68 51.25 -18.64
CA GLU A 335 -21.78 51.08 -17.69
C GLU A 335 -21.36 51.47 -16.26
N THR A 336 -20.13 51.14 -15.87
CA THR A 336 -19.57 51.47 -14.54
C THR A 336 -19.48 53.01 -14.38
N ARG A 337 -19.03 53.75 -15.41
CA ARG A 337 -18.98 55.19 -15.40
C ARG A 337 -20.38 55.82 -15.26
N LEU A 338 -21.38 55.28 -15.96
CA LEU A 338 -22.76 55.73 -15.85
C LEU A 338 -23.37 55.51 -14.47
N LEU A 339 -23.06 54.36 -13.82
CA LEU A 339 -23.50 54.06 -12.47
C LEU A 339 -22.85 54.99 -11.45
N LEU A 340 -21.56 55.29 -11.56
CA LEU A 340 -20.85 56.25 -10.73
C LEU A 340 -21.37 57.69 -10.92
N ALA A 341 -21.68 58.11 -12.17
CA ALA A 341 -22.29 59.39 -12.49
C ALA A 341 -23.72 59.53 -11.88
N ARG A 342 -24.42 58.42 -11.68
CA ARG A 342 -25.73 58.38 -11.02
C ARG A 342 -25.66 58.25 -9.49
N GLY A 343 -24.45 58.40 -8.91
CA GLY A 343 -24.26 58.40 -7.46
C GLY A 343 -24.08 57.03 -6.79
N ALA A 344 -23.84 55.95 -7.56
CA ALA A 344 -23.53 54.65 -7.00
C ALA A 344 -22.18 54.68 -6.30
N SER A 345 -22.10 54.12 -5.07
CA SER A 345 -20.83 54.05 -4.36
C SER A 345 -19.91 52.97 -4.99
N ARG A 346 -18.56 53.17 -4.90
CA ARG A 346 -17.57 52.21 -5.36
C ARG A 346 -17.76 50.83 -4.70
N ALA A 347 -18.17 50.82 -3.44
CA ALA A 347 -18.47 49.56 -2.71
C ALA A 347 -19.69 48.83 -3.32
N GLN A 348 -20.69 49.52 -3.80
CA GLN A 348 -21.83 48.88 -4.51
C GLN A 348 -21.40 48.25 -5.83
N VAL A 349 -20.55 48.93 -6.62
CA VAL A 349 -19.99 48.37 -7.86
C VAL A 349 -19.14 47.14 -7.60
N ALA A 350 -18.27 47.19 -6.55
CA ALA A 350 -17.45 46.05 -6.14
C ALA A 350 -18.28 44.84 -5.65
N ARG A 351 -19.36 45.10 -4.88
CA ARG A 351 -20.30 44.04 -4.46
C ARG A 351 -21.03 43.40 -5.64
N LEU A 352 -21.42 44.13 -6.63
CA LEU A 352 -22.04 43.59 -7.83
C LEU A 352 -21.05 42.71 -8.61
N ALA A 353 -19.80 43.16 -8.80
CA ALA A 353 -18.75 42.38 -9.44
C ALA A 353 -18.43 41.09 -8.65
N ALA A 354 -18.39 41.17 -7.31
CA ALA A 354 -18.19 39.99 -6.44
C ALA A 354 -19.35 38.98 -6.56
N LEU A 355 -20.59 39.45 -6.60
CA LEU A 355 -21.76 38.59 -6.77
C LEU A 355 -21.75 37.88 -8.13
N GLU A 356 -21.37 38.57 -9.21
CA GLU A 356 -21.24 37.97 -10.54
C GLU A 356 -20.10 36.92 -10.57
N ALA A 357 -18.95 37.22 -9.97
CA ALA A 357 -17.84 36.28 -9.84
C ALA A 357 -18.26 35.04 -9.03
N LEU A 358 -19.02 35.21 -7.95
CA LEU A 358 -19.54 34.10 -7.14
C LEU A 358 -20.55 33.25 -7.91
N LEU A 359 -21.42 33.88 -8.72
CA LEU A 359 -22.37 33.18 -9.59
C LEU A 359 -21.70 32.31 -10.67
N LEU A 360 -20.46 32.62 -11.06
CA LEU A 360 -19.66 31.81 -11.98
C LEU A 360 -18.85 30.73 -11.21
N ALA A 361 -18.33 31.09 -10.06
CA ALA A 361 -17.45 30.22 -9.27
C ALA A 361 -18.20 29.06 -8.58
N VAL A 362 -19.40 29.33 -8.05
CA VAL A 362 -20.18 28.32 -7.31
C VAL A 362 -20.58 27.12 -8.20
N PRO A 363 -21.20 27.29 -9.37
CA PRO A 363 -21.52 26.14 -10.23
C PRO A 363 -20.27 25.43 -10.75
N ALA A 364 -19.18 26.16 -11.01
CA ALA A 364 -17.91 25.54 -11.41
C ALA A 364 -17.33 24.67 -10.29
N ALA A 365 -17.30 25.15 -9.04
CA ALA A 365 -16.86 24.40 -7.89
C ALA A 365 -17.73 23.16 -7.60
N ALA A 366 -19.03 23.25 -7.83
CA ALA A 366 -19.97 22.14 -7.63
C ALA A 366 -19.89 21.09 -8.74
N CYS A 367 -19.75 21.52 -10.00
CA CYS A 367 -19.73 20.61 -11.15
C CYS A 367 -18.36 19.95 -11.37
N ALA A 368 -17.25 20.62 -11.03
CA ALA A 368 -15.91 20.10 -11.30
C ALA A 368 -15.61 18.75 -10.61
N PRO A 369 -15.92 18.51 -9.34
CA PRO A 369 -15.72 17.22 -8.70
C PRO A 369 -16.58 16.11 -9.31
N LEU A 370 -17.78 16.44 -9.79
CA LEU A 370 -18.67 15.49 -10.47
C LEU A 370 -18.10 15.04 -11.83
N LEU A 371 -17.41 15.95 -12.53
CA LEU A 371 -16.75 15.67 -13.80
C LEU A 371 -15.39 14.98 -13.62
N ALA A 372 -14.71 15.18 -12.47
CA ALA A 372 -13.41 14.61 -12.20
C ALA A 372 -13.42 13.07 -12.24
N GLY A 373 -14.44 12.40 -11.69
CA GLY A 373 -14.58 10.96 -11.69
C GLY A 373 -14.63 10.33 -13.11
N PRO A 374 -15.56 10.71 -13.96
CA PRO A 374 -15.62 10.24 -15.36
C PRO A 374 -14.35 10.54 -16.15
N LEU A 375 -13.78 11.74 -16.00
CA LEU A 375 -12.55 12.13 -16.68
C LEU A 375 -11.34 11.30 -16.22
N THR A 376 -11.23 11.01 -14.93
CA THR A 376 -10.17 10.15 -14.40
C THR A 376 -10.28 8.73 -14.96
N ARG A 377 -11.50 8.17 -15.07
CA ARG A 377 -11.73 6.85 -15.68
C ARG A 377 -11.36 6.83 -17.17
N LEU A 378 -11.68 7.89 -17.89
CA LEU A 378 -11.37 8.02 -19.30
C LEU A 378 -9.85 8.09 -19.55
N LEU A 379 -9.13 8.87 -18.73
CA LEU A 379 -7.68 8.96 -18.76
C LEU A 379 -7.01 7.64 -18.37
N ALA A 380 -7.52 6.96 -17.35
CA ALA A 380 -7.02 5.67 -16.92
C ALA A 380 -7.23 4.56 -17.95
N GLY A 381 -8.37 4.59 -18.68
CA GLY A 381 -8.70 3.59 -19.71
C GLY A 381 -7.88 3.71 -21.00
N GLN A 382 -7.34 4.89 -21.29
CA GLN A 382 -6.56 5.14 -22.52
C GLN A 382 -5.04 5.20 -22.30
N GLY A 383 -4.58 5.18 -21.04
CA GLY A 383 -3.18 5.39 -20.69
C GLY A 383 -2.32 4.11 -20.61
N ALA A 384 -1.03 4.30 -20.33
CA ALA A 384 -0.04 3.24 -20.08
C ALA A 384 -0.46 2.27 -18.95
N LEU A 385 -1.33 2.67 -18.04
CA LEU A 385 -1.85 1.88 -16.92
C LEU A 385 -2.69 0.69 -17.38
N ALA A 386 -3.48 0.85 -18.46
CA ALA A 386 -4.23 -0.25 -19.05
C ALA A 386 -3.32 -1.36 -19.59
N ARG A 387 -2.09 -1.03 -20.00
CA ARG A 387 -1.08 -1.98 -20.50
C ARG A 387 -0.40 -2.78 -19.37
N ILE A 388 -0.40 -2.25 -18.14
CA ILE A 388 0.23 -2.88 -16.97
C ILE A 388 -0.79 -3.75 -16.19
N GLY A 389 -2.04 -3.82 -16.66
CA GLY A 389 -3.09 -4.62 -16.01
C GLY A 389 -3.62 -4.05 -14.69
N LEU A 390 -3.25 -2.81 -14.35
CA LEU A 390 -3.75 -2.09 -13.18
C LEU A 390 -5.21 -1.69 -13.41
N ARG A 391 -6.15 -2.50 -12.90
CA ARG A 391 -7.57 -2.13 -12.82
C ARG A 391 -7.74 -1.14 -11.68
N LEU A 392 -8.08 0.09 -12.02
CA LEU A 392 -8.47 1.11 -11.04
C LEU A 392 -9.91 0.80 -10.59
N ASP A 393 -10.04 0.06 -9.50
CA ASP A 393 -11.35 -0.12 -8.86
C ASP A 393 -11.75 1.20 -8.19
N ALA A 394 -12.70 1.88 -8.83
CA ALA A 394 -13.22 3.17 -8.38
C ALA A 394 -13.97 3.10 -7.02
N SER A 395 -14.15 1.89 -6.47
CA SER A 395 -14.85 1.67 -5.19
C SER A 395 -13.99 1.99 -3.96
N VAL A 396 -12.68 2.14 -4.10
CA VAL A 396 -11.73 2.35 -2.99
C VAL A 396 -11.14 3.78 -3.01
N ALA A 397 -11.79 4.74 -3.68
CA ALA A 397 -11.41 6.15 -3.53
C ALA A 397 -11.61 6.55 -2.06
N SER A 398 -10.52 6.77 -1.33
CA SER A 398 -10.56 7.17 0.07
C SER A 398 -11.43 8.42 0.25
N VAL A 399 -12.19 8.47 1.33
CA VAL A 399 -13.00 9.66 1.70
C VAL A 399 -12.10 10.90 1.82
N ALA A 400 -10.85 10.73 2.24
CA ALA A 400 -9.82 11.76 2.27
C ALA A 400 -9.46 12.27 0.88
N GLY A 401 -9.32 11.39 -0.12
CA GLY A 401 -9.07 11.79 -1.51
C GLY A 401 -10.21 12.60 -2.12
N GLN A 402 -11.46 12.29 -1.77
CA GLN A 402 -12.62 13.09 -2.18
C GLN A 402 -12.59 14.48 -1.53
N GLY A 403 -12.24 14.60 -0.25
CA GLY A 403 -12.11 15.87 0.46
C GLY A 403 -11.09 16.80 -0.18
N THR A 404 -9.92 16.30 -0.59
CA THR A 404 -8.89 17.10 -1.26
C THR A 404 -9.34 17.61 -2.63
N VAL A 405 -10.09 16.83 -3.41
CA VAL A 405 -10.65 17.27 -4.70
C VAL A 405 -11.64 18.41 -4.50
N TRP A 406 -12.50 18.35 -3.49
CA TRP A 406 -13.44 19.43 -3.13
C TRP A 406 -12.71 20.69 -2.68
N LEU A 407 -11.67 20.57 -1.85
CA LEU A 407 -10.86 21.71 -1.38
C LEU A 407 -10.12 22.39 -2.54
N VAL A 408 -9.52 21.62 -3.45
CA VAL A 408 -8.86 22.15 -4.64
C VAL A 408 -9.85 22.86 -5.54
N SER A 409 -11.02 22.25 -5.79
CA SER A 409 -12.08 22.86 -6.60
C SER A 409 -12.58 24.18 -6.00
N ALA A 410 -12.80 24.24 -4.69
CA ALA A 410 -13.19 25.45 -3.98
C ALA A 410 -12.10 26.51 -4.01
N GLY A 411 -10.84 26.12 -3.80
CA GLY A 411 -9.68 27.04 -3.84
C GLY A 411 -9.48 27.68 -5.22
N VAL A 412 -9.58 26.87 -6.28
CA VAL A 412 -9.48 27.36 -7.67
C VAL A 412 -10.64 28.30 -8.00
N ALA A 413 -11.87 27.93 -7.65
CA ALA A 413 -13.05 28.77 -7.87
C ALA A 413 -12.94 30.10 -7.12
N LEU A 414 -12.45 30.10 -5.88
CA LEU A 414 -12.19 31.31 -5.10
C LEU A 414 -11.09 32.16 -5.73
N GLY A 415 -9.98 31.57 -6.16
CA GLY A 415 -8.91 32.24 -6.89
C GLY A 415 -9.39 32.91 -8.17
N CYS A 416 -10.25 32.21 -8.93
CA CYS A 416 -10.90 32.76 -10.13
C CYS A 416 -11.82 33.96 -9.79
N ALA A 417 -12.61 33.86 -8.72
CA ALA A 417 -13.47 34.96 -8.25
C ALA A 417 -12.63 36.19 -7.85
N LEU A 418 -11.52 36.00 -7.14
CA LEU A 418 -10.59 37.07 -6.77
C LEU A 418 -9.92 37.69 -7.99
N ALA A 419 -9.48 36.89 -8.99
CA ALA A 419 -8.87 37.39 -10.21
C ALA A 419 -9.82 38.27 -11.02
N VAL A 420 -11.13 38.02 -11.00
CA VAL A 420 -12.13 38.84 -11.65
C VAL A 420 -12.44 40.14 -10.88
N THR A 421 -12.38 40.10 -9.52
CA THR A 421 -12.71 41.25 -8.66
C THR A 421 -11.56 42.25 -8.50
N VAL A 422 -10.30 41.79 -8.47
CA VAL A 422 -9.10 42.62 -8.26
C VAL A 422 -8.96 43.73 -9.34
N PRO A 423 -9.07 43.47 -10.65
CA PRO A 423 -9.00 44.51 -11.66
C PRO A 423 -10.11 45.57 -11.54
N ALA A 424 -11.31 45.16 -11.10
CA ALA A 424 -12.42 46.09 -10.86
C ALA A 424 -12.15 47.06 -9.69
N LEU A 425 -11.37 46.61 -8.69
CA LEU A 425 -10.96 47.44 -7.57
C LEU A 425 -9.77 48.34 -7.92
N THR A 426 -8.76 47.86 -8.68
CA THR A 426 -7.55 48.61 -8.99
C THR A 426 -7.78 49.68 -10.07
N SER A 427 -8.63 49.45 -11.06
CA SER A 427 -8.99 50.44 -12.07
C SER A 427 -9.70 51.68 -11.47
N SER A 428 -10.30 51.52 -10.30
CA SER A 428 -10.90 52.63 -9.55
C SER A 428 -9.89 53.50 -8.80
N PHE A 429 -8.64 53.03 -8.54
CA PHE A 429 -7.58 53.80 -7.90
C PHE A 429 -6.78 54.67 -8.90
N THR A 430 -6.62 54.25 -10.14
CA THR A 430 -5.84 54.98 -11.15
C THR A 430 -6.61 56.17 -11.76
N ALA A 431 -7.94 56.13 -11.81
CA ALA A 431 -8.75 57.25 -12.28
C ALA A 431 -8.80 58.46 -11.33
N GLY A 432 -8.39 58.33 -10.07
CA GLY A 432 -8.37 59.42 -9.09
C GLY A 432 -7.06 60.26 -9.07
N ARG A 433 -6.09 59.93 -9.91
CA ARG A 433 -4.75 60.56 -9.90
C ARG A 433 -4.46 61.46 -11.11
N ALA A 434 -5.41 61.63 -12.01
CA ALA A 434 -5.33 62.66 -13.03
C ALA A 434 -5.75 64.01 -12.43
N GLY A 435 -4.74 64.68 -11.83
CA GLY A 435 -4.87 66.06 -11.35
C GLY A 435 -5.20 67.03 -12.49
N PRO A 436 -5.76 68.19 -12.19
CA PRO A 436 -6.10 69.21 -13.19
C PRO A 436 -4.85 69.72 -13.90
N LEU A 437 -4.92 69.78 -15.24
CA LEU A 437 -3.91 70.40 -16.07
C LEU A 437 -3.72 71.90 -15.61
N PRO A 438 -2.48 72.37 -15.40
CA PRO A 438 -2.24 73.81 -15.10
C PRO A 438 -2.66 74.60 -16.38
N GLY A 439 -3.47 75.62 -16.12
CA GLY A 439 -4.03 76.49 -17.13
C GLY A 439 -2.94 77.20 -17.93
N ALA A 440 -3.20 77.27 -19.23
CA ALA A 440 -2.50 78.19 -20.14
C ALA A 440 -2.91 79.64 -19.80
N VAL A 441 -1.89 80.50 -19.59
CA VAL A 441 -1.99 81.96 -19.74
C VAL A 441 -1.36 82.30 -21.07
#